data_6dd3747d69455207b5833bb9d3b74084
#
_entry.id   6dd3747d69455207b5833bb9d3b74084
#
_cell.length_a   1.000
_cell.length_b   1.000
_cell.length_c   1.000
_cell.angle_alpha   90.00
_cell.angle_beta   90.00
_cell.angle_gamma   90.00
#
_symmetry.space_group_name_H-M   'P 1'
#
loop_
_entity.id
_entity.type
_entity.pdbx_description
1 polymer ?
#
loop_
_entity_poly.entity_id
_entity_poly.type
_entity_poly.pdbx_seq_one_letter_code
_entity_poly.pdbx_strand_id
1 'polypeptide(L)'
;MRHLLFLTFFLFLLTACPAPPDPQVEEGLYVPDEELDERSRIIWQQPGAVMDAMGDIREKVIADIGAGRGFFAERLAPIADRVIAVEIDASKINYLDTLRNFGLQKEFRPRLETRLTTPNDPGLENNEVDIILVVNTFMFIENKVEYLKKLYPALRSNGRVVIVDYKKKETILGPDKVDRLALGTLEDMLREAGFHLVSSDDATLEYQYIVVADKFKTE
;
A
#
# COMPACT_ATOMS: atom_id res chain seq x y z
N MET A 1 -42.49 80.54 -31.36
CA MET A 1 -41.16 80.09 -30.92
C MET A 1 -41.38 78.73 -30.23
N ARG A 2 -40.99 77.63 -30.91
CA ARG A 2 -41.27 76.27 -30.47
C ARG A 2 -39.91 75.71 -29.94
N HIS A 3 -39.89 75.41 -28.63
CA HIS A 3 -38.74 74.72 -28.02
C HIS A 3 -38.91 73.21 -28.20
N LEU A 4 -37.93 72.61 -28.93
CA LEU A 4 -37.83 71.17 -29.17
C LEU A 4 -36.97 70.58 -28.04
N LEU A 5 -37.57 69.80 -27.14
CA LEU A 5 -36.84 69.06 -26.12
C LEU A 5 -36.29 67.77 -26.75
N PHE A 6 -34.97 67.64 -26.83
CA PHE A 6 -34.32 66.40 -27.19
C PHE A 6 -34.18 65.53 -25.92
N LEU A 7 -34.90 64.42 -25.86
CA LEU A 7 -34.78 63.40 -24.81
C LEU A 7 -33.72 62.39 -25.30
N THR A 8 -32.52 62.48 -24.73
CA THR A 8 -31.47 61.49 -24.97
C THR A 8 -31.71 60.26 -24.10
N PHE A 9 -32.05 59.15 -24.75
CA PHE A 9 -32.22 57.85 -24.11
C PHE A 9 -30.83 57.18 -23.96
N PHE A 10 -30.32 57.11 -22.73
CA PHE A 10 -29.07 56.48 -22.41
C PHE A 10 -29.32 54.98 -22.21
N LEU A 11 -28.99 54.17 -23.24
CA LEU A 11 -29.10 52.70 -23.18
C LEU A 11 -27.95 52.14 -22.35
N PHE A 12 -28.20 51.73 -21.11
CA PHE A 12 -27.23 51.00 -20.28
C PHE A 12 -27.12 49.58 -20.80
N LEU A 13 -26.06 49.27 -21.56
CA LEU A 13 -25.66 47.89 -21.89
C LEU A 13 -25.08 47.25 -20.61
N LEU A 14 -25.89 46.44 -19.92
CA LEU A 14 -25.40 45.51 -18.90
C LEU A 14 -24.60 44.43 -19.60
N THR A 15 -23.27 44.55 -19.62
CA THR A 15 -22.38 43.45 -19.98
C THR A 15 -22.38 42.48 -18.80
N ALA A 16 -23.14 41.40 -18.93
CA ALA A 16 -23.02 40.26 -17.99
C ALA A 16 -21.59 39.70 -18.13
N CYS A 17 -20.77 39.81 -17.07
CA CYS A 17 -19.54 39.05 -16.97
C CYS A 17 -19.90 37.56 -17.07
N PRO A 18 -19.27 36.77 -17.92
CA PRO A 18 -19.42 35.33 -17.88
C PRO A 18 -18.95 34.84 -16.50
N ALA A 19 -19.76 33.98 -15.88
CA ALA A 19 -19.34 33.30 -14.65
C ALA A 19 -18.00 32.58 -14.90
N PRO A 20 -17.09 32.58 -13.91
CA PRO A 20 -15.86 31.78 -14.04
C PRO A 20 -16.24 30.33 -14.32
N PRO A 21 -15.52 29.62 -15.19
CA PRO A 21 -15.76 28.21 -15.41
C PRO A 21 -15.72 27.47 -14.07
N ASP A 22 -16.69 26.57 -13.89
CA ASP A 22 -16.70 25.64 -12.75
C ASP A 22 -15.31 25.02 -12.62
N PRO A 23 -14.71 25.03 -11.42
CA PRO A 23 -13.42 24.34 -11.26
C PRO A 23 -13.66 22.90 -11.69
N GLN A 24 -13.11 22.53 -12.85
CA GLN A 24 -13.04 21.14 -13.27
C GLN A 24 -12.32 20.45 -12.11
N VAL A 25 -13.02 19.60 -11.38
CA VAL A 25 -12.39 18.65 -10.48
C VAL A 25 -11.53 17.81 -11.40
N GLU A 26 -10.23 18.12 -11.45
CA GLU A 26 -9.29 17.25 -12.15
C GLU A 26 -9.50 15.87 -11.53
N GLU A 27 -9.97 14.92 -12.35
CA GLU A 27 -10.03 13.51 -11.99
C GLU A 27 -8.67 13.19 -11.40
N GLY A 28 -8.64 12.79 -10.11
CA GLY A 28 -7.43 12.72 -9.31
C GLY A 28 -6.34 11.99 -10.07
N LEU A 29 -5.29 12.72 -10.41
CA LEU A 29 -4.12 12.15 -11.07
C LEU A 29 -3.59 11.05 -10.16
N TYR A 30 -3.74 9.78 -10.56
CA TYR A 30 -3.08 8.68 -9.88
C TYR A 30 -1.56 8.93 -9.92
N VAL A 31 -0.99 9.14 -8.75
CA VAL A 31 0.46 9.21 -8.59
C VAL A 31 0.91 7.84 -8.10
N PRO A 32 1.65 7.07 -8.89
CA PRO A 32 2.18 5.80 -8.43
C PRO A 32 2.98 5.98 -7.15
N ASP A 33 2.87 5.04 -6.21
CA ASP A 33 3.62 5.08 -4.94
C ASP A 33 5.13 5.29 -5.13
N GLU A 34 5.66 4.84 -6.26
CA GLU A 34 7.08 4.96 -6.63
C GLU A 34 7.50 6.39 -7.00
N GLU A 35 6.57 7.25 -7.43
CA GLU A 35 6.82 8.65 -7.75
C GLU A 35 6.65 9.58 -6.55
N LEU A 36 6.00 9.10 -5.48
CA LEU A 36 5.90 9.86 -4.26
C LEU A 36 7.25 9.91 -3.57
N ASP A 37 7.69 11.12 -3.22
CA ASP A 37 8.87 11.32 -2.39
C ASP A 37 8.77 10.45 -1.13
N GLU A 38 9.83 9.74 -0.82
CA GLU A 38 9.90 8.83 0.34
C GLU A 38 9.51 9.53 1.66
N ARG A 39 9.79 10.83 1.78
CA ARG A 39 9.40 11.65 2.94
C ARG A 39 7.88 11.80 3.04
N SER A 40 7.18 12.02 1.93
CA SER A 40 5.73 12.11 1.93
C SER A 40 5.12 10.75 2.27
N ARG A 41 5.72 9.65 1.78
CA ARG A 41 5.28 8.29 2.09
C ARG A 41 5.38 7.97 3.59
N ILE A 42 6.42 8.43 4.29
CA ILE A 42 6.54 8.28 5.75
C ILE A 42 5.35 8.90 6.48
N ILE A 43 4.84 10.04 5.98
CA ILE A 43 3.73 10.76 6.62
C ILE A 43 2.41 10.02 6.45
N TRP A 44 2.04 9.63 5.23
CA TRP A 44 0.73 9.06 4.97
C TRP A 44 0.65 7.54 5.18
N GLN A 45 1.75 6.81 4.94
CA GLN A 45 1.82 5.35 5.14
C GLN A 45 2.09 4.97 6.60
N GLN A 46 2.67 5.89 7.41
CA GLN A 46 2.98 5.68 8.82
C GLN A 46 3.65 4.32 9.07
N PRO A 47 4.87 4.08 8.57
CA PRO A 47 5.50 2.75 8.64
C PRO A 47 5.64 2.21 10.07
N GLY A 48 5.73 3.09 11.07
CA GLY A 48 5.70 2.69 12.48
C GLY A 48 4.41 1.96 12.84
N ALA A 49 3.23 2.51 12.47
CA ALA A 49 1.95 1.87 12.75
C ALA A 49 1.79 0.50 12.04
N VAL A 50 2.31 0.39 10.81
CA VAL A 50 2.33 -0.89 10.09
C VAL A 50 3.24 -1.89 10.80
N MET A 51 4.43 -1.48 11.25
CA MET A 51 5.34 -2.34 11.98
C MET A 51 4.78 -2.75 13.36
N ASP A 52 4.10 -1.84 14.06
CA ASP A 52 3.43 -2.13 15.33
C ASP A 52 2.34 -3.21 15.16
N ALA A 53 1.61 -3.19 14.04
CA ALA A 53 0.61 -4.20 13.71
C ALA A 53 1.22 -5.60 13.48
N MET A 54 2.51 -5.69 13.11
CA MET A 54 3.23 -6.95 12.99
C MET A 54 3.51 -7.59 14.35
N GLY A 55 3.50 -6.81 15.44
CA GLY A 55 3.89 -7.22 16.80
C GLY A 55 5.41 -7.21 17.00
N ASP A 56 5.90 -8.06 17.89
CA ASP A 56 7.36 -8.14 18.13
C ASP A 56 8.06 -8.84 16.97
N ILE A 57 8.81 -8.05 16.21
CA ILE A 57 9.54 -8.52 15.01
C ILE A 57 10.99 -8.90 15.28
N ARG A 58 11.47 -8.74 16.52
CA ARG A 58 12.82 -9.15 16.90
C ARG A 58 12.94 -10.68 16.79
N GLU A 59 14.07 -11.15 16.30
CA GLU A 59 14.32 -12.59 16.12
C GLU A 59 13.31 -13.29 15.16
N LYS A 60 12.58 -12.52 14.32
CA LYS A 60 11.63 -13.03 13.34
C LYS A 60 12.21 -13.05 11.95
N VAL A 61 11.78 -14.05 11.18
CA VAL A 61 11.98 -14.09 9.73
C VAL A 61 10.73 -13.51 9.08
N ILE A 62 10.91 -12.46 8.29
CA ILE A 62 9.81 -11.70 7.67
C ILE A 62 9.92 -11.77 6.16
N ALA A 63 8.83 -12.10 5.46
CA ALA A 63 8.74 -11.90 4.03
C ALA A 63 8.00 -10.59 3.74
N ASP A 64 8.60 -9.73 2.93
CA ASP A 64 8.00 -8.52 2.38
C ASP A 64 7.61 -8.80 0.91
N ILE A 65 6.31 -9.07 0.67
CA ILE A 65 5.79 -9.48 -0.64
C ILE A 65 5.44 -8.25 -1.47
N GLY A 66 6.05 -8.13 -2.64
CA GLY A 66 5.97 -6.92 -3.44
C GLY A 66 6.78 -5.80 -2.82
N ALA A 67 8.00 -6.12 -2.40
CA ALA A 67 8.87 -5.22 -1.66
C ALA A 67 9.20 -3.90 -2.40
N GLY A 68 8.99 -3.86 -3.73
CA GLY A 68 9.27 -2.69 -4.54
C GLY A 68 10.73 -2.25 -4.45
N ARG A 69 10.94 -1.01 -4.07
CA ARG A 69 12.28 -0.45 -3.83
C ARG A 69 12.78 -0.64 -2.39
N GLY A 70 12.08 -1.45 -1.58
CA GLY A 70 12.55 -1.83 -0.24
C GLY A 70 12.14 -0.89 0.90
N PHE A 71 11.07 -0.11 0.74
CA PHE A 71 10.61 0.84 1.75
C PHE A 71 10.42 0.20 3.14
N PHE A 72 9.81 -0.98 3.22
CA PHE A 72 9.70 -1.72 4.46
C PHE A 72 10.94 -2.59 4.73
N ALA A 73 11.49 -3.25 3.72
CA ALA A 73 12.67 -4.10 3.86
C ALA A 73 13.86 -3.39 4.53
N GLU A 74 14.12 -2.12 4.17
CA GLU A 74 15.16 -1.29 4.77
C GLU A 74 14.92 -1.02 6.26
N ARG A 75 13.65 -0.81 6.65
CA ARG A 75 13.25 -0.52 8.04
C ARG A 75 13.20 -1.76 8.91
N LEU A 76 12.90 -2.91 8.31
CA LEU A 76 12.80 -4.19 9.01
C LEU A 76 14.17 -4.83 9.25
N ALA A 77 15.10 -4.74 8.29
CA ALA A 77 16.41 -5.40 8.36
C ALA A 77 17.25 -5.05 9.61
N PRO A 78 17.23 -3.82 10.15
CA PRO A 78 17.94 -3.51 11.41
C PRO A 78 17.36 -4.22 12.63
N ILE A 79 16.11 -4.67 12.61
CA ILE A 79 15.37 -5.15 13.78
C ILE A 79 15.13 -6.66 13.71
N ALA A 80 14.66 -7.16 12.57
CA ALA A 80 14.36 -8.57 12.35
C ALA A 80 15.64 -9.43 12.28
N ASP A 81 15.47 -10.74 12.48
CA ASP A 81 16.56 -11.70 12.25
C ASP A 81 16.90 -11.82 10.76
N ARG A 82 15.86 -11.95 9.93
CA ARG A 82 15.98 -12.01 8.45
C ARG A 82 14.77 -11.37 7.79
N VAL A 83 15.00 -10.66 6.70
CA VAL A 83 13.97 -10.10 5.82
C VAL A 83 14.16 -10.67 4.42
N ILE A 84 13.14 -11.28 3.88
CA ILE A 84 13.09 -11.79 2.50
C ILE A 84 12.25 -10.81 1.68
N ALA A 85 12.90 -9.94 0.93
CA ALA A 85 12.27 -9.00 0.02
C ALA A 85 11.93 -9.70 -1.29
N VAL A 86 10.66 -10.03 -1.47
CA VAL A 86 10.14 -10.77 -2.63
C VAL A 86 9.58 -9.79 -3.65
N GLU A 87 10.00 -9.91 -4.90
CA GLU A 87 9.58 -9.01 -5.97
C GLU A 87 9.50 -9.77 -7.31
N ILE A 88 8.61 -9.32 -8.21
CA ILE A 88 8.42 -9.91 -9.54
C ILE A 88 9.18 -9.15 -10.64
N ASP A 89 9.60 -7.92 -10.37
CA ASP A 89 10.33 -7.05 -11.30
C ASP A 89 11.84 -7.16 -11.04
N ALA A 90 12.58 -7.68 -12.02
CA ALA A 90 14.03 -7.83 -11.93
C ALA A 90 14.76 -6.48 -11.77
N SER A 91 14.20 -5.36 -12.25
CA SER A 91 14.81 -4.04 -12.07
C SER A 91 14.74 -3.60 -10.60
N LYS A 92 13.64 -3.92 -9.90
CA LYS A 92 13.47 -3.68 -8.47
C LYS A 92 14.38 -4.57 -7.63
N ILE A 93 14.59 -5.83 -8.03
CA ILE A 93 15.58 -6.71 -7.39
C ILE A 93 16.98 -6.08 -7.45
N ASN A 94 17.40 -5.56 -8.59
CA ASN A 94 18.70 -4.87 -8.71
C ASN A 94 18.79 -3.65 -7.78
N TYR A 95 17.66 -2.93 -7.59
CA TYR A 95 17.61 -1.82 -6.64
C TYR A 95 17.71 -2.32 -5.19
N LEU A 96 17.00 -3.37 -4.82
CA LEU A 96 17.05 -4.01 -3.50
C LEU A 96 18.47 -4.53 -3.18
N ASP A 97 19.16 -5.10 -4.15
CA ASP A 97 20.56 -5.51 -4.00
C ASP A 97 21.49 -4.30 -3.78
N THR A 98 21.22 -3.19 -4.46
CA THR A 98 21.94 -1.93 -4.25
C THR A 98 21.65 -1.38 -2.84
N LEU A 99 20.40 -1.35 -2.43
CA LEU A 99 19.99 -0.96 -1.08
C LEU A 99 20.70 -1.83 -0.02
N ARG A 100 20.69 -3.15 -0.18
CA ARG A 100 21.38 -4.07 0.72
C ARG A 100 22.87 -3.75 0.83
N ASN A 101 23.53 -3.54 -0.30
CA ASN A 101 24.99 -3.43 -0.35
C ASN A 101 25.49 -2.03 0.05
N PHE A 102 24.73 -0.99 -0.19
CA PHE A 102 25.16 0.40 -0.02
C PHE A 102 24.24 1.24 0.88
N GLY A 103 22.95 0.95 0.95
CA GLY A 103 21.98 1.66 1.80
C GLY A 103 22.02 1.18 3.25
N LEU A 104 22.07 -0.14 3.47
CA LEU A 104 22.11 -0.70 4.82
C LEU A 104 23.51 -0.60 5.46
N GLN A 105 23.53 -0.38 6.78
CA GLN A 105 24.74 -0.54 7.58
C GLN A 105 25.28 -1.96 7.43
N LYS A 106 26.62 -2.11 7.44
CA LYS A 106 27.30 -3.37 7.12
C LYS A 106 26.80 -4.57 7.93
N GLU A 107 26.48 -4.35 9.18
CA GLU A 107 26.00 -5.37 10.13
C GLU A 107 24.61 -5.92 9.80
N PHE A 108 23.76 -5.12 9.11
CA PHE A 108 22.40 -5.52 8.75
C PHE A 108 22.29 -6.13 7.34
N ARG A 109 23.30 -5.95 6.49
CA ARG A 109 23.31 -6.47 5.11
C ARG A 109 23.02 -7.97 5.02
N PRO A 110 23.59 -8.83 5.89
CA PRO A 110 23.31 -10.26 5.84
C PRO A 110 21.86 -10.63 6.18
N ARG A 111 21.12 -9.71 6.81
CA ARG A 111 19.72 -9.94 7.19
C ARG A 111 18.73 -9.67 6.06
N LEU A 112 19.13 -8.98 4.99
CA LEU A 112 18.27 -8.72 3.85
C LEU A 112 18.62 -9.69 2.70
N GLU A 113 17.67 -10.56 2.39
CA GLU A 113 17.65 -11.43 1.22
C GLU A 113 16.73 -10.84 0.16
N THR A 114 17.15 -10.86 -1.11
CA THR A 114 16.33 -10.44 -2.25
C THR A 114 15.90 -11.67 -3.04
N ARG A 115 14.62 -11.76 -3.40
CA ARG A 115 14.09 -12.95 -4.08
C ARG A 115 13.20 -12.57 -5.25
N LEU A 116 13.63 -12.90 -6.46
CA LEU A 116 12.81 -12.76 -7.66
C LEU A 116 11.83 -13.93 -7.75
N THR A 117 10.55 -13.61 -8.01
CA THR A 117 9.49 -14.60 -8.18
C THR A 117 8.58 -14.27 -9.37
N THR A 118 7.43 -14.93 -9.46
CA THR A 118 6.40 -14.70 -10.48
C THR A 118 5.09 -14.24 -9.84
N PRO A 119 4.16 -13.58 -10.58
CA PRO A 119 2.94 -13.02 -10.01
C PRO A 119 2.05 -14.02 -9.23
N ASN A 120 2.12 -15.30 -9.58
CA ASN A 120 1.28 -16.35 -8.97
C ASN A 120 2.03 -17.21 -7.94
N ASP A 121 3.28 -16.88 -7.63
CA ASP A 121 4.11 -17.63 -6.69
C ASP A 121 4.69 -16.67 -5.64
N PRO A 122 4.43 -16.87 -4.34
CA PRO A 122 5.05 -16.06 -3.31
C PRO A 122 6.56 -16.29 -3.18
N GLY A 123 7.11 -17.31 -3.82
CA GLY A 123 8.54 -17.63 -3.79
C GLY A 123 9.04 -18.02 -2.39
N LEU A 124 8.18 -18.57 -1.54
CA LEU A 124 8.49 -18.94 -0.16
C LEU A 124 8.41 -20.47 0.01
N GLU A 125 9.28 -21.00 0.86
CA GLU A 125 9.27 -22.41 1.27
C GLU A 125 8.30 -22.65 2.43
N ASN A 126 7.92 -23.92 2.65
CA ASN A 126 7.06 -24.28 3.77
C ASN A 126 7.76 -24.01 5.12
N ASN A 127 7.02 -23.40 6.08
CA ASN A 127 7.52 -23.04 7.42
C ASN A 127 8.79 -22.16 7.38
N GLU A 128 8.92 -21.33 6.37
CA GLU A 128 10.11 -20.48 6.20
C GLU A 128 10.06 -19.23 7.07
N VAL A 129 8.88 -18.60 7.20
CA VAL A 129 8.74 -17.26 7.77
C VAL A 129 7.81 -17.21 8.97
N ASP A 130 8.05 -16.27 9.87
CA ASP A 130 7.19 -15.98 11.02
C ASP A 130 6.10 -14.97 10.64
N ILE A 131 6.42 -14.00 9.78
CA ILE A 131 5.52 -12.92 9.38
C ILE A 131 5.60 -12.74 7.86
N ILE A 132 4.44 -12.57 7.23
CA ILE A 132 4.32 -12.12 5.86
C ILE A 132 3.71 -10.73 5.87
N LEU A 133 4.43 -9.76 5.33
CA LEU A 133 3.96 -8.40 5.11
C LEU A 133 3.62 -8.22 3.63
N VAL A 134 2.46 -7.65 3.33
CA VAL A 134 2.02 -7.32 1.97
C VAL A 134 1.46 -5.90 1.99
N VAL A 135 2.16 -4.95 1.38
CA VAL A 135 1.76 -3.53 1.38
C VAL A 135 1.55 -3.02 -0.04
N ASN A 136 0.38 -2.47 -0.33
CA ASN A 136 0.01 -1.91 -1.64
C ASN A 136 0.18 -2.91 -2.80
N THR A 137 0.10 -4.19 -2.53
CA THR A 137 0.43 -5.26 -3.48
C THR A 137 -0.73 -6.24 -3.65
N PHE A 138 -1.45 -6.57 -2.57
CA PHE A 138 -2.44 -7.64 -2.59
C PHE A 138 -3.60 -7.34 -3.55
N MET A 139 -3.99 -6.09 -3.69
CA MET A 139 -5.06 -5.68 -4.62
C MET A 139 -4.76 -6.05 -6.09
N PHE A 140 -3.48 -6.13 -6.49
CA PHE A 140 -3.05 -6.46 -7.85
C PHE A 140 -2.90 -7.96 -8.12
N ILE A 141 -2.97 -8.80 -7.09
CA ILE A 141 -2.89 -10.26 -7.23
C ILE A 141 -4.19 -10.77 -7.85
N GLU A 142 -4.12 -11.52 -8.96
CA GLU A 142 -5.32 -11.97 -9.69
C GLU A 142 -6.12 -13.03 -8.90
N ASN A 143 -5.52 -14.15 -8.55
CA ASN A 143 -6.17 -15.27 -7.86
C ASN A 143 -5.95 -15.18 -6.34
N LYS A 144 -6.53 -14.16 -5.71
CA LYS A 144 -6.25 -13.75 -4.33
C LYS A 144 -6.38 -14.88 -3.30
N VAL A 145 -7.48 -15.64 -3.32
CA VAL A 145 -7.69 -16.74 -2.36
C VAL A 145 -6.67 -17.86 -2.56
N GLU A 146 -6.40 -18.24 -3.80
CA GLU A 146 -5.38 -19.27 -4.10
C GLU A 146 -3.98 -18.79 -3.74
N TYR A 147 -3.70 -17.50 -3.89
CA TYR A 147 -2.43 -16.94 -3.46
C TYR A 147 -2.31 -16.97 -1.92
N LEU A 148 -3.35 -16.61 -1.18
CA LEU A 148 -3.40 -16.73 0.28
C LEU A 148 -3.17 -18.17 0.74
N LYS A 149 -3.79 -19.16 0.05
CA LYS A 149 -3.56 -20.59 0.32
C LYS A 149 -2.11 -21.02 0.10
N LYS A 150 -1.36 -20.34 -0.77
CA LYS A 150 0.09 -20.57 -0.95
C LYS A 150 0.93 -19.89 0.15
N LEU A 151 0.48 -18.74 0.67
CA LEU A 151 1.12 -18.08 1.81
C LEU A 151 0.98 -18.89 3.11
N TYR A 152 -0.15 -19.58 3.27
CA TYR A 152 -0.47 -20.30 4.50
C TYR A 152 0.60 -21.34 4.89
N PRO A 153 1.05 -22.27 4.03
CA PRO A 153 2.10 -23.23 4.38
C PRO A 153 3.46 -22.59 4.59
N ALA A 154 3.74 -21.42 4.00
CA ALA A 154 5.01 -20.73 4.17
C ALA A 154 5.20 -20.16 5.59
N LEU A 155 4.11 -19.87 6.28
CA LEU A 155 4.15 -19.42 7.66
C LEU A 155 4.49 -20.56 8.62
N ARG A 156 5.29 -20.29 9.63
CA ARG A 156 5.52 -21.13 10.80
C ARG A 156 4.23 -21.27 11.62
N SER A 157 4.20 -22.16 12.61
CA SER A 157 3.00 -22.48 13.37
C SER A 157 2.33 -21.27 14.04
N ASN A 158 3.11 -20.34 14.59
CA ASN A 158 2.61 -19.10 15.20
C ASN A 158 2.76 -17.88 14.27
N GLY A 159 2.82 -18.15 12.97
CA GLY A 159 3.03 -17.10 11.98
C GLY A 159 1.76 -16.34 11.65
N ARG A 160 1.93 -15.11 11.16
CA ARG A 160 0.87 -14.20 10.75
C ARG A 160 1.10 -13.56 9.40
N VAL A 161 0.01 -13.14 8.78
CA VAL A 161 0.02 -12.25 7.63
C VAL A 161 -0.48 -10.88 8.04
N VAL A 162 0.19 -9.83 7.56
CA VAL A 162 -0.23 -8.42 7.69
C VAL A 162 -0.39 -7.85 6.29
N ILE A 163 -1.61 -7.44 5.97
CA ILE A 163 -1.94 -6.87 4.66
C ILE A 163 -2.37 -5.41 4.85
N VAL A 164 -1.72 -4.52 4.11
CA VAL A 164 -2.02 -3.08 4.10
C VAL A 164 -2.34 -2.67 2.67
N ASP A 165 -3.58 -2.29 2.42
CA ASP A 165 -4.02 -1.88 1.08
C ASP A 165 -4.93 -0.65 1.14
N TYR A 166 -5.15 0.01 0.00
CA TYR A 166 -5.97 1.20 -0.09
C TYR A 166 -7.45 0.93 0.16
N LYS A 167 -8.06 1.80 0.97
CA LYS A 167 -9.52 1.78 1.23
C LYS A 167 -10.28 1.94 -0.08
N LYS A 168 -11.34 1.16 -0.27
CA LYS A 168 -12.21 1.24 -1.46
C LYS A 168 -13.14 2.47 -1.40
N LYS A 169 -12.55 3.66 -1.30
CA LYS A 169 -13.21 4.97 -1.33
C LYS A 169 -12.43 5.94 -2.20
N GLU A 170 -13.02 7.04 -2.60
CA GLU A 170 -12.29 8.11 -3.30
C GLU A 170 -11.22 8.70 -2.38
N THR A 171 -9.99 8.76 -2.86
CA THR A 171 -8.84 9.36 -2.17
C THR A 171 -7.91 10.01 -3.18
N ILE A 172 -7.12 10.96 -2.72
CA ILE A 172 -6.12 11.64 -3.55
C ILE A 172 -4.87 10.79 -3.83
N LEU A 173 -4.70 9.68 -3.10
CA LEU A 173 -3.58 8.76 -3.22
C LEU A 173 -4.07 7.35 -3.55
N GLY A 174 -3.20 6.59 -4.22
CA GLY A 174 -3.43 5.19 -4.57
C GLY A 174 -4.10 5.00 -5.93
N PRO A 175 -4.24 3.77 -6.39
CA PRO A 175 -4.83 3.42 -7.68
C PRO A 175 -6.32 3.78 -7.72
N ASP A 176 -6.92 3.69 -8.90
CA ASP A 176 -8.35 3.93 -9.07
C ASP A 176 -9.18 3.07 -8.11
N LYS A 177 -10.26 3.65 -7.61
CA LYS A 177 -11.16 2.96 -6.65
C LYS A 177 -11.67 1.61 -7.15
N VAL A 178 -11.83 1.46 -8.48
CA VAL A 178 -12.29 0.21 -9.10
C VAL A 178 -11.32 -0.95 -8.81
N ASP A 179 -10.01 -0.67 -8.79
CA ASP A 179 -8.96 -1.66 -8.59
C ASP A 179 -8.74 -2.02 -7.12
N ARG A 180 -9.28 -1.20 -6.21
CA ARG A 180 -9.09 -1.41 -4.77
C ARG A 180 -10.01 -2.51 -4.23
N LEU A 181 -9.47 -3.27 -3.29
CA LEU A 181 -10.20 -4.31 -2.57
C LEU A 181 -10.91 -3.72 -1.35
N ALA A 182 -12.18 -4.07 -1.13
CA ALA A 182 -12.87 -3.67 0.08
C ALA A 182 -12.36 -4.48 1.28
N LEU A 183 -12.26 -3.85 2.45
CA LEU A 183 -11.80 -4.48 3.69
C LEU A 183 -12.54 -5.79 4.00
N GLY A 184 -13.88 -5.77 4.03
CA GLY A 184 -14.67 -6.96 4.30
C GLY A 184 -14.46 -8.10 3.29
N THR A 185 -14.18 -7.75 2.02
CA THR A 185 -13.85 -8.76 1.00
C THR A 185 -12.50 -9.42 1.29
N LEU A 186 -11.49 -8.65 1.74
CA LEU A 186 -10.21 -9.21 2.15
C LEU A 186 -10.35 -10.13 3.36
N GLU A 187 -11.14 -9.71 4.35
CA GLU A 187 -11.43 -10.54 5.54
C GLU A 187 -12.06 -11.88 5.18
N ASP A 188 -13.04 -11.88 4.26
CA ASP A 188 -13.68 -13.11 3.80
C ASP A 188 -12.71 -14.01 3.05
N MET A 189 -11.85 -13.44 2.19
CA MET A 189 -10.80 -14.19 1.48
C MET A 189 -9.79 -14.82 2.43
N LEU A 190 -9.39 -14.11 3.50
CA LEU A 190 -8.48 -14.64 4.53
C LEU A 190 -9.13 -15.83 5.26
N ARG A 191 -10.41 -15.71 5.66
CA ARG A 191 -11.15 -16.83 6.30
C ARG A 191 -11.28 -18.02 5.37
N GLU A 192 -11.59 -17.79 4.08
CA GLU A 192 -11.68 -18.86 3.06
C GLU A 192 -10.34 -19.57 2.86
N ALA A 193 -9.22 -18.83 2.93
CA ALA A 193 -7.89 -19.40 2.84
C ALA A 193 -7.41 -20.11 4.12
N GLY A 194 -8.21 -20.09 5.21
CA GLY A 194 -7.92 -20.79 6.46
C GLY A 194 -7.25 -19.93 7.54
N PHE A 195 -7.09 -18.63 7.33
CA PHE A 195 -6.52 -17.71 8.31
C PHE A 195 -7.54 -17.30 9.38
N HIS A 196 -7.06 -17.00 10.59
CA HIS A 196 -7.85 -16.48 11.70
C HIS A 196 -7.60 -14.97 11.83
N LEU A 197 -8.64 -14.16 11.62
CA LEU A 197 -8.54 -12.72 11.78
C LEU A 197 -8.23 -12.34 13.23
N VAL A 198 -7.23 -11.50 13.41
CA VAL A 198 -6.81 -10.92 14.69
C VAL A 198 -7.32 -9.50 14.82
N SER A 199 -7.10 -8.68 13.81
CA SER A 199 -7.57 -7.29 13.79
C SER A 199 -7.76 -6.80 12.36
N SER A 200 -8.69 -5.85 12.23
CA SER A 200 -8.93 -5.06 11.02
C SER A 200 -9.04 -3.61 11.42
N ASP A 201 -8.09 -2.80 10.98
CA ASP A 201 -8.01 -1.39 11.31
C ASP A 201 -8.16 -0.54 10.03
N ASP A 202 -9.24 0.21 9.93
CA ASP A 202 -9.45 1.19 8.86
C ASP A 202 -9.43 2.64 9.36
N ALA A 203 -8.97 2.87 10.60
CA ALA A 203 -8.94 4.17 11.24
C ALA A 203 -7.53 4.79 11.31
N THR A 204 -6.52 4.00 11.64
CA THR A 204 -5.16 4.50 11.90
C THR A 204 -4.53 5.15 10.68
N LEU A 205 -4.63 4.54 9.49
CA LEU A 205 -4.12 5.09 8.25
C LEU A 205 -5.23 5.84 7.50
N GLU A 206 -4.93 7.05 7.01
CA GLU A 206 -5.94 7.87 6.34
C GLU A 206 -6.47 7.23 5.05
N TYR A 207 -5.57 6.69 4.21
CA TYR A 207 -5.90 6.17 2.88
C TYR A 207 -6.00 4.65 2.81
N GLN A 208 -5.49 3.95 3.82
CA GLN A 208 -5.32 2.50 3.82
C GLN A 208 -5.99 1.87 5.03
N TYR A 209 -6.17 0.55 4.97
CA TYR A 209 -6.51 -0.28 6.11
C TYR A 209 -5.35 -1.24 6.41
N ILE A 210 -5.30 -1.74 7.63
CA ILE A 210 -4.36 -2.78 8.09
C ILE A 210 -5.18 -3.99 8.53
N VAL A 211 -4.87 -5.17 7.97
CA VAL A 211 -5.48 -6.44 8.40
C VAL A 211 -4.41 -7.36 8.90
N VAL A 212 -4.62 -7.91 10.08
CA VAL A 212 -3.76 -8.92 10.70
C VAL A 212 -4.52 -10.23 10.84
N ALA A 213 -3.94 -11.31 10.34
CA ALA A 213 -4.52 -12.64 10.50
C ALA A 213 -3.43 -13.66 10.83
N ASP A 214 -3.71 -14.56 11.76
CA ASP A 214 -2.80 -15.61 12.21
C ASP A 214 -3.07 -16.92 11.46
N LYS A 215 -2.01 -17.75 11.31
CA LYS A 215 -2.12 -19.09 10.74
C LYS A 215 -3.02 -19.99 11.59
N PHE A 216 -2.90 -19.91 12.90
CA PHE A 216 -3.74 -20.65 13.83
C PHE A 216 -4.41 -19.69 14.82
N LYS A 217 -5.58 -20.09 15.33
CA LYS A 217 -6.25 -19.35 16.39
C LYS A 217 -5.37 -19.41 17.65
N THR A 218 -4.95 -18.25 18.12
CA THR A 218 -4.29 -18.14 19.44
C THR A 218 -5.36 -18.36 20.51
N GLU A 219 -5.11 -19.28 21.46
CA GLU A 219 -5.98 -19.52 22.61
C GLU A 219 -5.95 -18.33 23.59
#